data_5cbbe566670ce7b9b06d953bb6875248
#
_entry.id   5cbbe566670ce7b9b06d953bb6875248
#
_cell.length_a   1.000
_cell.length_b   1.000
_cell.length_c   1.000
_cell.angle_alpha   90.00
_cell.angle_beta   90.00
_cell.angle_gamma   90.00
#
_symmetry.space_group_name_H-M   'P 1'
#
loop_
_entity.id
_entity.type
_entity.pdbx_description
1 polymer ?
#
loop_
_entity_poly.entity_id
_entity_poly.type
_entity_poly.pdbx_seq_one_letter_code
_entity_poly.pdbx_strand_id
1 'polypeptide(L)' 'SYFQWQGRVDAAEELLLVAKTTRARTVALRQRLVALHPYEVPEVLELTVADGLPAYLRWLGAAVTGEAAP' A
#
# COMPACT_ATOMS: atom_id res chain seq x y z
N SER A 1 -17.43 2.87 5.30
CA SER A 1 -16.49 3.45 6.24
C SER A 1 -16.76 4.92 6.47
N TYR A 2 -16.20 5.43 7.53
CA TYR A 2 -16.35 6.83 7.93
C TYR A 2 -14.97 7.49 7.89
N PHE A 3 -14.95 8.72 7.37
CA PHE A 3 -13.72 9.50 7.38
C PHE A 3 -14.06 10.96 7.57
N GLN A 4 -13.06 11.73 8.02
CA GLN A 4 -13.21 13.17 8.20
C GLN A 4 -12.39 13.88 7.14
N TRP A 5 -13.02 14.82 6.42
CA TRP A 5 -12.38 15.57 5.37
C TRP A 5 -12.90 16.99 5.37
N GLN A 6 -12.00 17.97 5.35
CA GLN A 6 -12.35 19.41 5.40
C GLN A 6 -13.30 19.74 6.52
N GLY A 7 -13.09 19.14 7.69
CA GLY A 7 -13.90 19.40 8.87
C GLY A 7 -15.26 18.71 8.89
N ARG A 8 -15.56 17.89 7.88
CA ARG A 8 -16.80 17.14 7.82
C ARG A 8 -16.51 15.65 8.00
N VAL A 9 -17.52 14.96 8.53
CA VAL A 9 -17.48 13.50 8.59
C VAL A 9 -18.42 12.97 7.52
N ASP A 10 -17.87 12.23 6.60
CA ASP A 10 -18.63 11.60 5.54
C ASP A 10 -18.66 10.09 5.72
N ALA A 11 -19.76 9.49 5.37
CA ALA A 11 -19.90 8.04 5.32
C ALA A 11 -19.94 7.64 3.84
N ALA A 12 -19.07 6.75 3.44
CA ALA A 12 -19.02 6.30 2.07
C ALA A 12 -18.59 4.85 2.02
N GLU A 13 -19.01 4.17 0.98
CA GLU A 13 -18.48 2.85 0.70
C GLU A 13 -17.13 3.03 0.02
N GLU A 14 -16.09 2.63 0.71
CA GLU A 14 -14.74 2.71 0.22
C GLU A 14 -14.05 1.37 0.37
N LEU A 15 -13.15 1.09 -0.57
CA LEU A 15 -12.28 -0.07 -0.48
C LEU A 15 -10.90 0.41 -0.06
N LEU A 16 -10.38 -0.18 1.00
CA LEU A 16 -9.01 0.06 1.42
C LEU A 16 -8.10 -1.00 0.78
N LEU A 17 -7.17 -0.54 -0.05
CA LEU A 17 -6.16 -1.42 -0.62
C LEU A 17 -4.91 -1.32 0.24
N VAL A 18 -4.46 -2.45 0.78
CA VAL A 18 -3.20 -2.53 1.49
C VAL A 18 -2.25 -3.37 0.65
N ALA A 19 -1.20 -2.73 0.15
CA ALA A 19 -0.18 -3.41 -0.63
C ALA A 19 1.10 -3.48 0.20
N LYS A 20 1.77 -4.62 0.13
CA LYS A 20 3.02 -4.86 0.87
C LYS A 20 4.13 -5.02 -0.14
N THR A 21 5.23 -4.31 0.08
CA THR A 21 6.35 -4.35 -0.85
C THR A 21 7.66 -4.02 -0.12
N THR A 22 8.74 -4.00 -0.85
CA THR A 22 10.05 -3.58 -0.34
C THR A 22 10.27 -2.11 -0.63
N ARG A 23 11.19 -1.49 0.12
CA ARG A 23 11.54 -0.09 -0.09
C ARG A 23 11.96 0.18 -1.54
N ALA A 24 12.68 -0.74 -2.14
CA ALA A 24 13.15 -0.57 -3.52
C ALA A 24 12.03 -0.48 -4.55
N ARG A 25 10.83 -0.95 -4.20
CA ARG A 25 9.70 -0.99 -5.14
C ARG A 25 8.62 0.03 -4.84
N THR A 26 8.75 0.82 -3.77
CA THR A 26 7.67 1.71 -3.35
C THR A 26 7.35 2.78 -4.38
N VAL A 27 8.35 3.36 -5.03
CA VAL A 27 8.10 4.40 -6.03
C VAL A 27 7.35 3.83 -7.23
N ALA A 28 7.79 2.69 -7.74
CA ALA A 28 7.14 2.06 -8.89
C ALA A 28 5.70 1.65 -8.55
N LEU A 29 5.48 1.11 -7.36
CA LEU A 29 4.14 0.73 -6.93
C LEU A 29 3.23 1.95 -6.82
N ARG A 30 3.71 3.02 -6.19
CA ARG A 30 2.92 4.25 -6.05
C ARG A 30 2.55 4.82 -7.42
N GLN A 31 3.50 4.89 -8.34
CA GLN A 31 3.24 5.38 -9.69
C GLN A 31 2.18 4.54 -10.39
N ARG A 32 2.25 3.24 -10.23
CA ARG A 32 1.26 2.34 -10.84
C ARG A 32 -0.12 2.50 -10.24
N LEU A 33 -0.20 2.64 -8.92
CA LEU A 33 -1.47 2.84 -8.23
C LEU A 33 -2.12 4.15 -8.66
N VAL A 34 -1.35 5.23 -8.75
CA VAL A 34 -1.86 6.52 -9.20
C VAL A 34 -2.37 6.42 -10.64
N ALA A 35 -1.63 5.75 -11.51
CA ALA A 35 -2.02 5.60 -12.91
C ALA A 35 -3.34 4.82 -13.08
N LEU A 36 -3.60 3.88 -12.19
CA LEU A 36 -4.80 3.05 -12.25
C LEU A 36 -6.00 3.65 -11.51
N HIS A 37 -5.76 4.65 -10.67
CA HIS A 37 -6.80 5.20 -9.83
C HIS A 37 -7.66 6.19 -10.62
N PRO A 38 -8.99 6.15 -10.44
CA PRO A 38 -9.89 7.02 -11.21
C PRO A 38 -9.92 8.47 -10.72
N TYR A 39 -9.40 8.76 -9.53
CA TYR A 39 -9.42 10.11 -8.99
C TYR A 39 -8.19 10.88 -9.43
N GLU A 40 -8.35 12.20 -9.58
CA GLU A 40 -7.25 13.08 -9.92
C GLU A 40 -6.20 13.11 -8.81
N VAL A 41 -6.64 13.15 -7.56
CA VAL A 41 -5.75 13.13 -6.40
C VAL A 41 -6.17 11.99 -5.47
N PRO A 42 -5.64 10.79 -5.67
CA PRO A 42 -5.96 9.67 -4.79
C PRO A 42 -5.20 9.75 -3.48
N GLU A 43 -5.73 9.12 -2.44
CA GLU A 43 -5.01 8.97 -1.19
C GLU A 43 -4.09 7.76 -1.31
N VAL A 44 -2.80 8.02 -1.37
CA VAL A 44 -1.77 6.97 -1.41
C VAL A 44 -0.75 7.29 -0.32
N LEU A 45 -0.64 6.41 0.65
CA LEU A 45 0.26 6.59 1.78
C LEU A 45 1.24 5.43 1.83
N GLU A 46 2.48 5.75 2.17
CA GLU A 46 3.51 4.74 2.39
C GLU A 46 3.79 4.67 3.88
N LEU A 47 3.67 3.48 4.45
CA LEU A 47 3.95 3.24 5.85
C LEU A 47 5.16 2.32 5.95
N THR A 48 6.15 2.75 6.72
CA THR A 48 7.35 1.94 6.95
C THR A 48 7.07 0.95 8.07
N VAL A 49 7.36 -0.31 7.81
CA VAL A 49 7.28 -1.36 8.83
C VAL A 49 8.56 -1.32 9.64
N ALA A 50 8.44 -1.04 10.93
CA ALA A 50 9.60 -0.94 11.81
C ALA A 50 10.23 -2.30 12.09
N ASP A 51 9.40 -3.34 12.23
CA ASP A 51 9.87 -4.69 12.56
C ASP A 51 8.76 -5.69 12.26
N GLY A 52 9.12 -6.94 12.19
CA GLY A 52 8.17 -8.01 11.97
C GLY A 52 8.81 -9.37 12.18
N LEU A 53 8.03 -10.42 12.01
CA LEU A 53 8.55 -11.77 12.11
C LEU A 53 9.58 -11.99 10.99
N PRO A 54 10.84 -12.34 11.32
CA PRO A 54 11.89 -12.44 10.31
C PRO A 54 11.56 -13.38 9.15
N ALA A 55 10.95 -14.52 9.43
CA ALA A 55 10.57 -15.46 8.37
C ALA A 55 9.57 -14.86 7.39
N TYR A 56 8.62 -14.10 7.92
CA TYR A 56 7.63 -13.43 7.07
C TYR A 56 8.27 -12.34 6.21
N LEU A 57 9.16 -11.54 6.81
CA LEU A 57 9.83 -10.47 6.09
C LEU A 57 10.71 -11.02 4.97
N ARG A 58 11.39 -12.13 5.21
CA ARG A 58 12.16 -12.80 4.16
C ARG A 58 11.26 -13.29 3.03
N TRP A 59 10.15 -13.91 3.40
CA TRP A 59 9.18 -14.38 2.40
C TRP A 59 8.65 -13.22 1.55
N LEU A 60 8.28 -12.13 2.22
CA LEU A 60 7.76 -10.95 1.53
C LEU A 60 8.78 -10.39 0.54
N GLY A 61 10.04 -10.23 0.98
CA GLY A 61 11.10 -9.75 0.11
C GLY A 61 11.28 -10.62 -1.13
N ALA A 62 11.29 -11.93 -0.94
CA ALA A 62 11.42 -12.87 -2.04
C ALA A 62 10.21 -12.81 -2.98
N ALA A 63 9.01 -12.68 -2.44
CA ALA A 63 7.80 -12.58 -3.25
C ALA A 63 7.82 -11.33 -4.13
N VAL A 64 8.27 -10.20 -3.58
CA VAL A 64 8.34 -8.94 -4.30
C VAL A 64 9.36 -9.00 -5.44
N THR A 65 10.49 -9.65 -5.22
CA THR A 65 11.55 -9.76 -6.24
C THR A 65 11.32 -10.89 -7.24
N GLY A 66 10.31 -11.70 -7.02
CA GLY A 66 10.07 -12.86 -7.88
C GLY A 66 10.95 -14.05 -7.56
N GLU A 67 11.68 -14.00 -6.44
CA GLU A 67 12.54 -15.10 -5.98
C GLU A 67 11.84 -16.01 -5.00
N ALA A 68 10.55 -15.79 -4.80
CA ALA A 68 9.80 -16.50 -3.80
C ALA A 68 9.85 -17.99 -4.04
N ALA A 69 10.42 -18.70 -3.11
CA ALA A 69 10.31 -20.12 -3.05
C ALA A 69 9.20 -20.47 -2.07
N PRO A 70 8.63 -21.62 -2.19
CA PRO A 70 7.48 -22.01 -1.38
C PRO A 70 7.72 -21.89 0.10
#